data_64fa575bf993c8109dae0056f3d766c2
#
_entry.id   64fa575bf993c8109dae0056f3d766c2
#
_cell.length_a   1.000
_cell.length_b   1.000
_cell.length_c   1.000
_cell.angle_alpha   90.00
_cell.angle_beta   90.00
_cell.angle_gamma   90.00
#
_symmetry.space_group_name_H-M   'P 1'
#
loop_
_entity.id
_entity.type
_entity.pdbx_description
1 polymer ?
#
loop_
_entity_poly.entity_id
_entity_poly.type
_entity_poly.pdbx_seq_one_letter_code
_entity_poly.pdbx_strand_id
1 'polypeptide(L)'
;MEKGHRLINMDAQAPNRIFAQWIHQQEPEITVHPEYRYGDSRLDFCLERPEGLHLVEVKGVTLEREGHCLFPDAPTERGVRHLHELMRAVEEGHRATAFFVIQMADVLDFAPNDTTHPAFGEALREAARRGVEIVAYTCRVTPETVTLDAPVPVRL
;
A
#
# COMPACT_ATOMS: atom_id res chain seq x y z
N MET A 1 -15.22 10.46 8.31
CA MET A 1 -15.59 11.50 7.35
C MET A 1 -16.45 10.90 6.25
N GLU A 2 -17.39 11.66 5.74
CA GLU A 2 -18.29 11.22 4.68
C GLU A 2 -18.09 12.07 3.44
N LYS A 3 -18.04 11.43 2.26
CA LYS A 3 -17.92 12.11 0.98
C LYS A 3 -19.07 11.65 0.10
N GLY A 4 -20.08 12.53 -0.13
CA GLY A 4 -21.31 12.12 -0.75
C GLY A 4 -21.99 11.09 0.13
N HIS A 5 -22.20 9.88 -0.39
CA HIS A 5 -22.76 8.75 0.35
C HIS A 5 -21.69 7.75 0.80
N ARG A 6 -20.40 8.11 0.66
CA ARG A 6 -19.29 7.23 0.93
C ARG A 6 -18.61 7.59 2.25
N LEU A 7 -18.40 6.59 3.10
CA LEU A 7 -17.69 6.78 4.35
C LEU A 7 -16.18 6.54 4.12
N ILE A 8 -15.38 7.54 4.48
CA ILE A 8 -13.93 7.49 4.31
C ILE A 8 -13.26 7.59 5.67
N ASN A 9 -12.36 6.64 5.96
CA ASN A 9 -11.54 6.70 7.16
C ASN A 9 -10.33 7.59 6.89
N MET A 10 -10.16 8.63 7.70
CA MET A 10 -9.09 9.62 7.53
C MET A 10 -7.93 9.46 8.51
N ASP A 11 -7.91 8.36 9.29
CA ASP A 11 -6.83 8.11 10.24
C ASP A 11 -5.55 7.75 9.50
N ALA A 12 -4.53 8.61 9.61
CA ALA A 12 -3.25 8.42 8.91
C ALA A 12 -2.44 7.24 9.44
N GLN A 13 -2.74 6.76 10.66
CA GLN A 13 -2.04 5.62 11.25
C GLN A 13 -2.76 4.29 11.02
N ALA A 14 -3.99 4.34 10.51
CA ALA A 14 -4.80 3.16 10.29
C ALA A 14 -4.21 2.18 9.25
N PRO A 15 -3.60 2.64 8.14
CA PRO A 15 -3.16 1.70 7.10
C PRO A 15 -2.26 0.58 7.61
N ASN A 16 -1.26 0.90 8.43
CA ASN A 16 -0.34 -0.10 8.96
C ASN A 16 -1.05 -1.07 9.91
N ARG A 17 -1.93 -0.55 10.78
CA ARG A 17 -2.72 -1.39 11.69
C ARG A 17 -3.66 -2.31 10.91
N ILE A 18 -4.32 -1.78 9.89
CA ILE A 18 -5.24 -2.54 9.06
C ILE A 18 -4.51 -3.67 8.34
N PHE A 19 -3.35 -3.37 7.74
CA PHE A 19 -2.54 -4.37 7.07
C PHE A 19 -2.08 -5.46 8.04
N ALA A 20 -1.54 -5.07 9.20
CA ALA A 20 -1.03 -6.03 10.19
C ALA A 20 -2.14 -6.96 10.68
N GLN A 21 -3.32 -6.43 10.96
CA GLN A 21 -4.46 -7.21 11.38
C GLN A 21 -4.90 -8.19 10.29
N TRP A 22 -4.95 -7.73 9.05
CA TRP A 22 -5.33 -8.56 7.92
C TRP A 22 -4.34 -9.69 7.68
N ILE A 23 -3.04 -9.40 7.69
CA ILE A 23 -2.03 -10.43 7.40
C ILE A 23 -2.02 -11.52 8.48
N HIS A 24 -2.26 -11.16 9.74
CA HIS A 24 -2.38 -12.14 10.80
C HIS A 24 -3.62 -13.02 10.67
N GLN A 25 -4.68 -12.49 10.08
CA GLN A 25 -5.88 -13.28 9.81
C GLN A 25 -5.67 -14.22 8.62
N GLN A 26 -4.96 -13.76 7.59
CA GLN A 26 -4.70 -14.57 6.39
C GLN A 26 -3.65 -15.64 6.65
N GLU A 27 -2.64 -15.31 7.43
CA GLU A 27 -1.50 -16.19 7.70
C GLU A 27 -1.18 -16.16 9.21
N PRO A 28 -1.96 -16.89 10.04
CA PRO A 28 -1.82 -16.78 11.51
C PRO A 28 -0.44 -17.12 12.07
N GLU A 29 0.33 -17.94 11.36
CA GLU A 29 1.65 -18.37 11.85
C GLU A 29 2.82 -17.55 11.28
N ILE A 30 2.53 -16.55 10.44
CA ILE A 30 3.60 -15.76 9.82
C ILE A 30 4.30 -14.88 10.85
N THR A 31 5.63 -14.78 10.74
CA THR A 31 6.40 -13.85 11.57
C THR A 31 6.44 -12.50 10.87
N VAL A 32 5.97 -11.46 11.56
CA VAL A 32 5.88 -10.10 11.05
C VAL A 32 6.79 -9.20 11.85
N HIS A 33 7.70 -8.50 11.15
CA HIS A 33 8.58 -7.50 11.77
C HIS A 33 8.11 -6.12 11.34
N PRO A 34 7.50 -5.33 12.22
CA PRO A 34 7.12 -3.95 11.88
C PRO A 34 8.33 -3.03 11.89
N GLU A 35 8.27 -1.95 11.13
CA GLU A 35 9.32 -0.93 11.07
C GLU A 35 10.70 -1.54 10.81
N TYR A 36 10.79 -2.31 9.74
CA TYR A 36 11.97 -3.08 9.43
C TYR A 36 12.99 -2.26 8.65
N ARG A 37 14.23 -2.19 9.17
CA ARG A 37 15.29 -1.49 8.48
C ARG A 37 15.82 -2.34 7.32
N TYR A 38 15.76 -1.78 6.11
CA TYR A 38 16.33 -2.39 4.92
C TYR A 38 17.14 -1.36 4.16
N GLY A 39 18.45 -1.60 4.02
CA GLY A 39 19.34 -0.61 3.42
C GLY A 39 19.34 0.68 4.24
N ASP A 40 19.12 1.80 3.57
CA ASP A 40 19.10 3.12 4.19
C ASP A 40 17.70 3.57 4.58
N SER A 41 16.70 2.69 4.40
CA SER A 41 15.30 3.03 4.67
C SER A 41 14.72 2.12 5.73
N ARG A 42 13.63 2.59 6.35
CA ARG A 42 12.83 1.77 7.24
C ARG A 42 11.51 1.51 6.53
N LEU A 43 11.27 0.24 6.20
CA LEU A 43 10.05 -0.18 5.55
C LEU A 43 9.02 -0.59 6.59
N ASP A 44 7.74 -0.53 6.24
CA ASP A 44 6.67 -0.74 7.22
C ASP A 44 6.68 -2.15 7.80
N PHE A 45 6.92 -3.17 6.97
CA PHE A 45 6.92 -4.56 7.44
C PHE A 45 7.91 -5.43 6.70
N CYS A 46 8.41 -6.44 7.39
CA CYS A 46 9.10 -7.57 6.78
C CYS A 46 8.40 -8.84 7.27
N LEU A 47 7.98 -9.67 6.32
CA LEU A 47 7.36 -10.96 6.60
C LEU A 47 8.39 -12.06 6.34
N GLU A 48 8.56 -12.97 7.30
CA GLU A 48 9.45 -14.11 7.10
C GLU A 48 8.70 -15.25 6.44
N ARG A 49 9.15 -15.63 5.25
CA ARG A 49 8.58 -16.74 4.50
C ARG A 49 9.62 -17.83 4.31
N PRO A 50 9.22 -19.09 4.05
CA PRO A 50 10.18 -20.18 3.82
C PRO A 50 11.17 -19.87 2.71
N GLU A 51 10.76 -19.19 1.66
CA GLU A 51 11.61 -18.86 0.50
C GLU A 51 12.45 -17.60 0.69
N GLY A 52 12.27 -16.86 1.79
CA GLY A 52 13.04 -15.65 2.08
C GLY A 52 12.20 -14.53 2.67
N LEU A 53 12.75 -13.33 2.67
CA LEU A 53 12.06 -12.16 3.23
C LEU A 53 11.06 -11.59 2.23
N HIS A 54 9.98 -11.03 2.77
CA HIS A 54 8.96 -10.33 1.99
C HIS A 54 8.80 -8.93 2.57
N LEU A 55 9.35 -7.95 1.90
CA LEU A 55 9.33 -6.55 2.34
C LEU A 55 8.02 -5.90 1.87
N VAL A 56 7.35 -5.19 2.77
CA VAL A 56 6.07 -4.56 2.46
C VAL A 56 6.09 -3.12 2.92
N GLU A 57 5.73 -2.23 2.00
CA GLU A 57 5.50 -0.84 2.32
C GLU A 57 4.02 -0.56 2.14
N VAL A 58 3.39 0.03 3.16
CA VAL A 58 1.95 0.26 3.21
C VAL A 58 1.67 1.75 3.03
N LYS A 59 0.74 2.08 2.15
CA LYS A 59 0.32 3.46 1.90
C LYS A 59 -1.19 3.57 2.03
N GLY A 60 -1.66 4.56 2.79
CA GLY A 60 -3.07 4.85 2.90
C GLY A 60 -3.56 5.70 1.73
N VAL A 61 -4.72 5.40 1.21
CA VAL A 61 -5.31 6.10 0.07
C VAL A 61 -6.66 6.66 0.49
N THR A 62 -6.81 7.99 0.39
CA THR A 62 -8.05 8.68 0.76
C THR A 62 -8.56 9.59 -0.36
N LEU A 63 -7.79 9.76 -1.45
CA LEU A 63 -8.20 10.59 -2.58
C LEU A 63 -9.02 9.76 -3.56
N GLU A 64 -10.24 10.22 -3.84
CA GLU A 64 -11.17 9.52 -4.72
C GLU A 64 -11.87 10.52 -5.64
N ARG A 65 -12.04 10.15 -6.90
CA ARG A 65 -12.78 10.93 -7.91
C ARG A 65 -13.61 9.97 -8.76
N GLU A 66 -14.93 10.06 -8.62
CA GLU A 66 -15.88 9.24 -9.41
C GLU A 66 -15.60 7.74 -9.34
N GLY A 67 -15.24 7.24 -8.15
CA GLY A 67 -14.93 5.83 -7.93
C GLY A 67 -13.49 5.45 -8.20
N HIS A 68 -12.66 6.36 -8.72
CA HIS A 68 -11.25 6.11 -9.00
C HIS A 68 -10.40 6.66 -7.87
N CYS A 69 -9.57 5.81 -7.28
CA CYS A 69 -8.65 6.21 -6.22
C CYS A 69 -7.27 6.52 -6.77
N LEU A 70 -6.63 7.54 -6.18
CA LEU A 70 -5.33 8.03 -6.62
C LEU A 70 -4.39 8.21 -5.43
N PHE A 71 -3.10 7.98 -5.67
CA PHE A 71 -2.04 8.26 -4.70
C PHE A 71 -0.82 8.81 -5.44
N PRO A 72 -0.10 9.79 -4.93
CA PRO A 72 -0.34 10.47 -3.66
C PRO A 72 -1.33 11.64 -3.77
N ASP A 73 -1.81 12.13 -2.63
CA ASP A 73 -2.63 13.34 -2.57
C ASP A 73 -1.76 14.61 -2.56
N ALA A 74 -0.47 14.46 -2.22
CA ALA A 74 0.55 15.51 -2.26
C ALA A 74 1.89 14.88 -2.63
N PRO A 75 2.86 15.66 -3.16
CA PRO A 75 4.17 15.09 -3.52
C PRO A 75 4.84 14.37 -2.34
N THR A 76 5.46 13.22 -2.63
CA THR A 76 6.07 12.37 -1.62
C THR A 76 7.42 11.82 -2.11
N GLU A 77 8.50 12.51 -1.83
CA GLU A 77 9.84 12.02 -2.15
C GLU A 77 10.18 10.77 -1.33
N ARG A 78 9.69 10.72 -0.10
CA ARG A 78 9.84 9.54 0.76
C ARG A 78 9.19 8.32 0.12
N GLY A 79 8.02 8.49 -0.49
CA GLY A 79 7.35 7.40 -1.20
C GLY A 79 8.19 6.88 -2.36
N VAL A 80 8.82 7.79 -3.12
CA VAL A 80 9.72 7.40 -4.22
C VAL A 80 10.91 6.60 -3.68
N ARG A 81 11.54 7.07 -2.60
CA ARG A 81 12.67 6.36 -1.99
C ARG A 81 12.28 4.94 -1.55
N HIS A 82 11.11 4.79 -0.95
CA HIS A 82 10.63 3.48 -0.51
C HIS A 82 10.44 2.53 -1.69
N LEU A 83 9.94 3.04 -2.83
CA LEU A 83 9.82 2.22 -4.03
C LEU A 83 11.19 1.74 -4.53
N HIS A 84 12.20 2.59 -4.49
CA HIS A 84 13.55 2.19 -4.87
C HIS A 84 14.12 1.12 -3.93
N GLU A 85 13.84 1.21 -2.63
CA GLU A 85 14.28 0.19 -1.68
C GLU A 85 13.55 -1.15 -1.93
N LEU A 86 12.27 -1.10 -2.31
CA LEU A 86 11.54 -2.31 -2.69
C LEU A 86 12.12 -2.95 -3.95
N MET A 87 12.50 -2.13 -4.95
CA MET A 87 13.16 -2.62 -6.15
C MET A 87 14.49 -3.28 -5.82
N ARG A 88 15.27 -2.66 -4.92
CA ARG A 88 16.52 -3.21 -4.45
C ARG A 88 16.33 -4.56 -3.76
N ALA A 89 15.28 -4.68 -2.95
CA ALA A 89 14.97 -5.93 -2.28
C ALA A 89 14.73 -7.07 -3.29
N VAL A 90 14.00 -6.78 -4.36
CA VAL A 90 13.78 -7.76 -5.43
C VAL A 90 15.11 -8.15 -6.10
N GLU A 91 15.97 -7.18 -6.38
CA GLU A 91 17.29 -7.46 -6.96
C GLU A 91 18.12 -8.38 -6.04
N GLU A 92 17.96 -8.25 -4.74
CA GLU A 92 18.69 -9.04 -3.75
C GLU A 92 18.04 -10.39 -3.46
N GLY A 93 17.00 -10.75 -4.22
CA GLY A 93 16.38 -12.07 -4.14
C GLY A 93 15.20 -12.17 -3.19
N HIS A 94 14.71 -11.04 -2.67
CA HIS A 94 13.57 -11.02 -1.78
C HIS A 94 12.28 -10.70 -2.53
N ARG A 95 11.15 -10.97 -1.89
CA ARG A 95 9.85 -10.55 -2.38
C ARG A 95 9.56 -9.15 -1.84
N ALA A 96 8.90 -8.32 -2.63
CA ALA A 96 8.56 -6.97 -2.22
C ALA A 96 7.20 -6.54 -2.74
N THR A 97 6.46 -5.83 -1.91
CA THR A 97 5.11 -5.37 -2.22
C THR A 97 4.91 -3.92 -1.79
N ALA A 98 4.34 -3.12 -2.68
CA ALA A 98 3.76 -1.82 -2.32
C ALA A 98 2.26 -2.06 -2.15
N PHE A 99 1.78 -1.93 -0.94
CA PHE A 99 0.41 -2.28 -0.57
C PHE A 99 -0.40 -1.01 -0.27
N PHE A 100 -1.37 -0.72 -1.12
CA PHE A 100 -2.21 0.46 -0.99
C PHE A 100 -3.51 0.10 -0.28
N VAL A 101 -3.72 0.70 0.88
CA VAL A 101 -4.92 0.51 1.69
C VAL A 101 -5.88 1.66 1.37
N ILE A 102 -6.91 1.37 0.59
CA ILE A 102 -7.93 2.35 0.22
C ILE A 102 -8.94 2.41 1.35
N GLN A 103 -8.93 3.54 2.08
CA GLN A 103 -9.67 3.70 3.32
C GLN A 103 -11.15 4.03 3.09
N MET A 104 -11.75 3.38 2.11
CA MET A 104 -13.16 3.50 1.74
C MET A 104 -13.62 2.27 0.96
N ALA A 105 -14.94 2.09 0.84
CA ALA A 105 -15.54 1.01 0.07
C ALA A 105 -15.99 1.49 -1.32
N ASP A 106 -16.43 0.57 -2.15
CA ASP A 106 -17.10 0.84 -3.43
C ASP A 106 -16.24 1.62 -4.42
N VAL A 107 -14.98 1.25 -4.53
CA VAL A 107 -14.00 1.85 -5.43
C VAL A 107 -13.83 0.97 -6.66
N LEU A 108 -13.71 1.59 -7.83
CA LEU A 108 -13.57 0.89 -9.10
C LEU A 108 -12.13 0.45 -9.36
N ASP A 109 -11.16 1.30 -9.07
CA ASP A 109 -9.76 1.03 -9.34
C ASP A 109 -8.84 1.99 -8.59
N PHE A 110 -7.53 1.77 -8.76
CA PHE A 110 -6.48 2.59 -8.17
C PHE A 110 -5.44 2.93 -9.24
N ALA A 111 -4.91 4.14 -9.21
CA ALA A 111 -3.85 4.57 -10.11
C ALA A 111 -2.92 5.57 -9.40
N PRO A 112 -1.66 5.70 -9.89
CA PRO A 112 -0.81 6.79 -9.41
C PRO A 112 -1.34 8.14 -9.86
N ASN A 113 -1.18 9.14 -9.01
CA ASN A 113 -1.61 10.51 -9.30
C ASN A 113 -0.52 11.26 -10.02
N ASP A 114 -0.41 11.04 -11.33
CA ASP A 114 0.63 11.63 -12.16
C ASP A 114 0.54 13.15 -12.22
N THR A 115 -0.65 13.72 -12.06
CA THR A 115 -0.83 15.17 -12.05
C THR A 115 -0.15 15.80 -10.84
N THR A 116 -0.26 15.15 -9.68
CA THR A 116 0.29 15.68 -8.42
C THR A 116 1.79 15.39 -8.30
N HIS A 117 2.22 14.19 -8.68
CA HIS A 117 3.62 13.77 -8.52
C HIS A 117 4.02 12.78 -9.61
N PRO A 118 4.39 13.27 -10.81
CA PRO A 118 4.77 12.38 -11.93
C PRO A 118 5.89 11.40 -11.58
N ALA A 119 6.86 11.84 -10.78
CA ALA A 119 8.00 11.00 -10.41
C ALA A 119 7.55 9.77 -9.58
N PHE A 120 6.52 9.90 -8.78
CA PHE A 120 6.00 8.76 -8.03
C PHE A 120 5.38 7.73 -8.99
N GLY A 121 4.59 8.20 -9.96
CA GLY A 121 4.00 7.32 -10.97
C GLY A 121 5.05 6.59 -11.79
N GLU A 122 6.09 7.30 -12.20
CA GLU A 122 7.20 6.68 -12.94
C GLU A 122 7.91 5.62 -12.10
N ALA A 123 8.18 5.93 -10.83
CA ALA A 123 8.82 4.97 -9.92
C ALA A 123 7.92 3.75 -9.67
N LEU A 124 6.62 3.95 -9.56
CA LEU A 124 5.68 2.86 -9.34
C LEU A 124 5.65 1.91 -10.56
N ARG A 125 5.63 2.47 -11.76
CA ARG A 125 5.66 1.68 -13.00
C ARG A 125 6.98 0.93 -13.14
N GLU A 126 8.09 1.57 -12.82
CA GLU A 126 9.40 0.93 -12.84
C GLU A 126 9.45 -0.21 -11.81
N ALA A 127 8.95 0.02 -10.62
CA ALA A 127 8.92 -1.00 -9.58
C ALA A 127 8.13 -2.23 -10.05
N ALA A 128 6.97 -2.01 -10.68
CA ALA A 128 6.17 -3.11 -11.23
C ALA A 128 6.94 -3.90 -12.29
N ARG A 129 7.64 -3.20 -13.18
CA ARG A 129 8.43 -3.86 -14.23
C ARG A 129 9.58 -4.68 -13.64
N ARG A 130 10.11 -4.26 -12.51
CA ARG A 130 11.25 -4.94 -11.85
C ARG A 130 10.83 -6.04 -10.90
N GLY A 131 9.53 -6.31 -10.78
CA GLY A 131 9.03 -7.43 -9.99
C GLY A 131 8.49 -7.08 -8.62
N VAL A 132 8.36 -5.81 -8.27
CA VAL A 132 7.65 -5.40 -7.06
C VAL A 132 6.15 -5.59 -7.30
N GLU A 133 5.47 -6.25 -6.36
CA GLU A 133 4.03 -6.42 -6.43
C GLU A 133 3.36 -5.10 -6.05
N ILE A 134 2.43 -4.65 -6.88
CA ILE A 134 1.64 -3.45 -6.60
C ILE A 134 0.21 -3.90 -6.40
N VAL A 135 -0.29 -3.78 -5.18
CA VAL A 135 -1.66 -4.20 -4.83
C VAL A 135 -2.41 -3.11 -4.13
N ALA A 136 -3.71 -3.06 -4.35
CA ALA A 136 -4.60 -2.11 -3.72
C ALA A 136 -5.85 -2.83 -3.26
N TYR A 137 -6.23 -2.61 -2.00
CA TYR A 137 -7.42 -3.20 -1.39
C TYR A 137 -8.33 -2.12 -0.86
N THR A 138 -9.64 -2.29 -1.09
CA THR A 138 -10.64 -1.44 -0.44
C THR A 138 -10.83 -1.87 1.01
N CYS A 139 -11.47 -1.01 1.78
CA CYS A 139 -11.83 -1.30 3.16
C CYS A 139 -13.33 -1.34 3.33
N ARG A 140 -13.78 -2.11 4.31
CA ARG A 140 -15.12 -1.99 4.86
C ARG A 140 -15.01 -0.99 6.01
N VAL A 141 -15.72 0.12 5.91
CA VAL A 141 -15.65 1.22 6.87
C VAL A 141 -17.01 1.41 7.53
N THR A 142 -17.03 1.34 8.85
CA THR A 142 -18.18 1.67 9.68
C THR A 142 -17.78 2.77 10.65
N PRO A 143 -18.72 3.39 11.39
CA PRO A 143 -18.33 4.39 12.40
C PRO A 143 -17.35 3.86 13.45
N GLU A 144 -17.37 2.55 13.74
CA GLU A 144 -16.54 1.94 14.78
C GLU A 144 -15.34 1.15 14.26
N THR A 145 -15.37 0.70 12.99
CA THR A 145 -14.34 -0.22 12.48
C THR A 145 -13.89 0.13 11.07
N VAL A 146 -12.66 -0.29 10.75
CA VAL A 146 -12.15 -0.29 9.39
C VAL A 146 -11.30 -1.55 9.20
N THR A 147 -11.65 -2.35 8.19
CA THR A 147 -10.97 -3.61 7.89
C THR A 147 -10.78 -3.76 6.38
N LEU A 148 -9.75 -4.49 5.95
CA LEU A 148 -9.57 -4.76 4.53
C LEU A 148 -10.72 -5.62 3.99
N ASP A 149 -11.13 -5.34 2.77
CA ASP A 149 -12.26 -6.02 2.14
C ASP A 149 -11.84 -6.77 0.88
N ALA A 150 -11.56 -6.08 -0.22
CA ALA A 150 -11.33 -6.73 -1.50
C ALA A 150 -10.28 -6.01 -2.35
N PRO A 151 -9.54 -6.76 -3.19
CA PRO A 151 -8.60 -6.12 -4.11
C PRO A 151 -9.35 -5.38 -5.22
N VAL A 152 -8.71 -4.34 -5.73
CA VAL A 152 -9.20 -3.61 -6.90
C VAL A 152 -8.10 -3.56 -7.97
N PRO A 153 -8.46 -3.39 -9.25
CA PRO A 153 -7.46 -3.25 -10.31
C PRO A 153 -6.54 -2.05 -10.07
N VAL A 154 -5.26 -2.25 -10.35
CA VAL A 154 -4.25 -1.19 -10.33
C VAL A 154 -3.97 -0.81 -11.77
N ARG A 155 -4.21 0.46 -12.11
CA ARG A 155 -4.02 0.98 -13.46
C ARG A 155 -2.76 1.81 -13.53
N LEU A 156 -1.72 1.26 -14.06
CA LEU A 156 -0.41 1.93 -14.22
C LEU A 156 -0.26 2.59 -15.64
#